data_a1f58ab2d26e97306021d9b17f08beaa
#
_entry.id   a1f58ab2d26e97306021d9b17f08beaa
#
_cell.length_a   1.000
_cell.length_b   1.000
_cell.length_c   1.000
_cell.angle_alpha   90.00
_cell.angle_beta   90.00
_cell.angle_gamma   90.00
#
_symmetry.space_group_name_H-M   'P 1'
#
loop_
_entity.id
_entity.type
_entity.pdbx_description
1 polymer ?
#
loop_
_entity_poly.entity_id
_entity_poly.type
_entity_poly.pdbx_seq_one_letter_code
_entity_poly.pdbx_strand_id
1 'polypeptide(L)'
;HVNGIGIRLEGGIWLTEIDGRIVSRIINPTMPNPTGQLGQMVELLADLLSKGVAIRSGFKYGTRWRAYAGAVGGEHAPWLIVPVEEAPTNWGEACLSARLAANVNKLWLCASVTESKEWRYLAIERPPSDSRWTNPVKH
;
A
#
# COMPACT_ATOMS: atom_id res chain seq x y z
N HIS A 1 -15.26 -11.91 -0.80
CA HIS A 1 -14.54 -10.78 -0.19
C HIS A 1 -13.53 -11.24 0.88
N VAL A 2 -12.91 -12.41 0.64
CA VAL A 2 -12.05 -13.07 1.65
C VAL A 2 -10.77 -12.25 1.93
N ASN A 3 -10.15 -11.67 0.90
CA ASN A 3 -8.88 -10.96 1.01
C ASN A 3 -9.02 -9.43 1.13
N GLY A 4 -10.22 -8.93 1.42
CA GLY A 4 -10.47 -7.50 1.48
C GLY A 4 -10.51 -6.78 0.13
N ILE A 5 -10.49 -7.51 -0.97
CA ILE A 5 -10.52 -6.94 -2.32
C ILE A 5 -11.93 -6.47 -2.66
N GLY A 6 -12.04 -5.25 -3.16
CA GLY A 6 -13.30 -4.67 -3.59
C GLY A 6 -14.16 -4.11 -2.46
N ILE A 7 -15.26 -3.51 -2.81
CA ILE A 7 -16.20 -2.88 -1.90
C ILE A 7 -17.54 -3.65 -1.97
N ARG A 8 -18.01 -4.13 -0.83
CA ARG A 8 -19.28 -4.84 -0.76
C ARG A 8 -20.43 -3.87 -0.92
N LEU A 9 -21.31 -4.17 -1.87
CA LEU A 9 -22.55 -3.47 -2.12
C LEU A 9 -23.72 -4.44 -2.00
N GLU A 10 -24.94 -3.92 -1.97
CA GLU A 10 -26.15 -4.73 -1.80
C GLU A 10 -26.31 -5.82 -2.88
N GLY A 11 -25.90 -5.54 -4.11
CA GLY A 11 -26.01 -6.47 -5.24
C GLY A 11 -24.75 -7.27 -5.57
N GLY A 12 -23.66 -7.12 -4.79
CA GLY A 12 -22.40 -7.78 -5.11
C GLY A 12 -21.17 -7.10 -4.54
N ILE A 13 -20.07 -7.20 -5.26
CA ILE A 13 -18.80 -6.58 -4.88
C ILE A 13 -18.33 -5.67 -6.02
N TRP A 14 -18.18 -4.40 -5.72
CA TRP A 14 -17.55 -3.47 -6.65
C TRP A 14 -16.04 -3.64 -6.63
N LEU A 15 -15.44 -3.75 -7.81
CA LEU A 15 -14.00 -3.91 -7.98
C LEU A 15 -13.43 -2.76 -8.80
N THR A 16 -12.24 -2.30 -8.43
CA THR A 16 -11.44 -1.47 -9.34
C THR A 16 -10.92 -2.33 -10.49
N GLU A 17 -10.38 -1.72 -11.53
CA GLU A 17 -9.78 -2.48 -12.63
C GLU A 17 -8.64 -3.40 -12.13
N ILE A 18 -7.81 -2.89 -11.22
CA ILE A 18 -6.72 -3.67 -10.62
C ILE A 18 -7.27 -4.84 -9.81
N ASP A 19 -8.27 -4.60 -8.97
CA ASP A 19 -8.92 -5.64 -8.18
C ASP A 19 -9.54 -6.72 -9.07
N GLY A 20 -10.21 -6.29 -10.16
CA GLY A 20 -10.81 -7.21 -11.14
C GLY A 20 -9.76 -8.10 -11.81
N ARG A 21 -8.59 -7.57 -12.13
CA ARG A 21 -7.48 -8.34 -12.72
C ARG A 21 -6.94 -9.38 -11.73
N ILE A 22 -6.79 -9.02 -10.47
CA ILE A 22 -6.35 -9.96 -9.43
C ILE A 22 -7.36 -11.08 -9.23
N VAL A 23 -8.65 -10.75 -9.13
CA VAL A 23 -9.71 -11.76 -8.98
C VAL A 23 -9.73 -12.71 -10.18
N SER A 24 -9.57 -12.17 -11.39
CA SER A 24 -9.49 -12.97 -12.61
C SER A 24 -8.32 -13.95 -12.58
N ARG A 25 -7.16 -13.54 -12.07
CA ARG A 25 -5.99 -14.44 -11.92
C ARG A 25 -6.20 -15.50 -10.86
N ILE A 26 -6.89 -15.19 -9.77
CA ILE A 26 -7.23 -16.19 -8.74
C ILE A 26 -8.16 -17.24 -9.32
N ILE A 27 -9.13 -16.85 -10.14
CA ILE A 27 -10.08 -17.74 -10.78
C ILE A 27 -9.41 -18.53 -11.94
N ASN A 28 -8.57 -17.85 -12.71
CA ASN A 28 -7.87 -18.44 -13.84
C ASN A 28 -6.36 -18.12 -13.81
N PRO A 29 -5.55 -18.94 -13.12
CA PRO A 29 -4.11 -18.71 -12.96
C PRO A 29 -3.32 -18.66 -14.28
N THR A 30 -3.88 -19.19 -15.37
CA THR A 30 -3.23 -19.18 -16.70
C THR A 30 -3.45 -17.89 -17.47
N MET A 31 -4.27 -16.99 -16.94
CA MET A 31 -4.55 -15.71 -17.58
C MET A 31 -3.29 -14.83 -17.60
N PRO A 32 -2.87 -14.30 -18.75
CA PRO A 32 -1.67 -13.47 -18.84
C PRO A 32 -1.85 -12.16 -18.07
N ASN A 33 -0.77 -11.67 -17.48
CA ASN A 33 -0.77 -10.37 -16.83
C ASN A 33 -0.90 -9.24 -17.86
N PRO A 34 -1.60 -8.16 -17.52
CA PRO A 34 -1.51 -6.93 -18.29
C PRO A 34 -0.05 -6.46 -18.36
N THR A 35 0.30 -5.77 -19.42
CA THR A 35 1.62 -5.15 -19.56
C THR A 35 1.64 -3.72 -18.97
N GLY A 36 2.84 -3.17 -18.79
CA GLY A 36 3.04 -1.80 -18.34
C GLY A 36 2.67 -1.58 -16.87
N GLN A 37 2.23 -0.35 -16.57
CA GLN A 37 1.94 0.08 -15.20
C GLN A 37 0.83 -0.75 -14.54
N LEU A 38 -0.21 -1.08 -15.28
CA LEU A 38 -1.29 -1.92 -14.76
C LEU A 38 -0.78 -3.30 -14.35
N GLY A 39 0.10 -3.89 -15.15
CA GLY A 39 0.73 -5.18 -14.82
C GLY A 39 1.55 -5.11 -13.54
N GLN A 40 2.32 -4.05 -13.35
CA GLN A 40 3.10 -3.84 -12.11
C GLN A 40 2.19 -3.68 -10.90
N MET A 41 1.08 -2.96 -11.02
CA MET A 41 0.11 -2.81 -9.93
C MET A 41 -0.54 -4.15 -9.56
N VAL A 42 -0.88 -4.97 -10.54
CA VAL A 42 -1.42 -6.31 -10.32
C VAL A 42 -0.40 -7.19 -9.60
N GLU A 43 0.86 -7.14 -9.99
CA GLU A 43 1.93 -7.90 -9.34
C GLU A 43 2.20 -7.42 -7.91
N LEU A 44 2.20 -6.12 -7.68
CA LEU A 44 2.34 -5.56 -6.34
C LEU A 44 1.22 -6.03 -5.42
N LEU A 45 -0.02 -5.93 -5.88
CA LEU A 45 -1.16 -6.39 -5.10
C LEU A 45 -1.08 -7.90 -4.82
N ALA A 46 -0.65 -8.69 -5.80
CA ALA A 46 -0.43 -10.13 -5.62
C ALA A 46 0.66 -10.41 -4.57
N ASP A 47 1.75 -9.66 -4.57
CA ASP A 47 2.81 -9.79 -3.55
C ASP A 47 2.29 -9.48 -2.15
N LEU A 48 1.55 -8.39 -1.99
CA LEU A 48 0.94 -8.01 -0.71
C LEU A 48 0.00 -9.09 -0.20
N LEU A 49 -0.87 -9.61 -1.06
CA LEU A 49 -1.79 -10.68 -0.71
C LEU A 49 -1.05 -11.98 -0.34
N SER A 50 0.06 -12.29 -1.01
CA SER A 50 0.89 -13.46 -0.70
C SER A 50 1.53 -13.37 0.70
N LYS A 51 1.73 -12.16 1.20
CA LYS A 51 2.24 -11.90 2.55
C LYS A 51 1.16 -11.98 3.64
N GLY A 52 -0.06 -12.31 3.27
CA GLY A 52 -1.16 -12.49 4.21
C GLY A 52 -1.81 -11.19 4.70
N VAL A 53 -1.52 -10.06 4.07
CA VAL A 53 -2.19 -8.79 4.41
C VAL A 53 -3.50 -8.63 3.64
N ALA A 54 -4.50 -8.06 4.28
CA ALA A 54 -5.74 -7.66 3.62
C ALA A 54 -5.59 -6.21 3.11
N ILE A 55 -6.16 -5.93 1.95
CA ILE A 55 -5.94 -4.66 1.22
C ILE A 55 -7.26 -3.94 0.99
N ARG A 56 -7.27 -2.64 1.21
CA ARG A 56 -8.36 -1.72 0.88
C ARG A 56 -7.81 -0.50 0.14
N SER A 57 -8.69 0.24 -0.52
CA SER A 57 -8.34 1.52 -1.11
C SER A 57 -7.74 2.47 -0.07
N GLY A 58 -6.64 3.12 -0.41
CA GLY A 58 -5.99 4.16 0.38
C GLY A 58 -6.39 5.58 -0.02
N PHE A 59 -7.36 5.74 -0.92
CA PHE A 59 -7.76 7.04 -1.46
C PHE A 59 -8.04 8.08 -0.37
N LYS A 60 -8.72 7.69 0.70
CA LYS A 60 -9.01 8.54 1.86
C LYS A 60 -7.76 9.19 2.47
N TYR A 61 -6.60 8.55 2.33
CA TYR A 61 -5.32 8.97 2.90
C TYR A 61 -4.32 9.45 1.84
N GLY A 62 -4.77 9.62 0.59
CA GLY A 62 -3.90 10.03 -0.51
C GLY A 62 -2.91 8.96 -0.97
N THR A 63 -3.17 7.70 -0.68
CA THR A 63 -2.34 6.58 -1.09
C THR A 63 -3.09 5.59 -1.96
N ARG A 64 -2.38 4.67 -2.60
CA ARG A 64 -3.02 3.64 -3.42
C ARG A 64 -3.80 2.66 -2.57
N TRP A 65 -3.17 2.11 -1.54
CA TRP A 65 -3.78 1.11 -0.66
C TRP A 65 -3.51 1.40 0.81
N ARG A 66 -4.40 0.87 1.63
CA ARG A 66 -4.18 0.65 3.06
C ARG A 66 -4.17 -0.86 3.31
N ALA A 67 -3.26 -1.32 4.15
CA ALA A 67 -3.06 -2.73 4.42
C ALA A 67 -3.27 -3.05 5.89
N TYR A 68 -3.83 -4.21 6.16
CA TYR A 68 -4.17 -4.74 7.47
C TYR A 68 -3.37 -6.02 7.74
N ALA A 69 -2.90 -6.19 8.96
CA ALA A 69 -2.21 -7.41 9.37
C ALA A 69 -3.13 -8.64 9.50
N GLY A 70 -4.42 -8.42 9.60
CA GLY A 70 -5.42 -9.47 9.76
C GLY A 70 -6.69 -9.19 8.95
N ALA A 71 -7.82 -9.69 9.42
CA ALA A 71 -9.10 -9.49 8.75
C ALA A 71 -9.51 -8.01 8.69
N VAL A 72 -10.06 -7.60 7.57
CA VAL A 72 -10.59 -6.24 7.40
C VAL A 72 -11.82 -6.05 8.30
N GLY A 73 -11.84 -4.94 9.03
CA GLY A 73 -12.98 -4.53 9.83
C GLY A 73 -12.82 -4.70 11.34
N GLY A 74 -11.81 -5.43 11.80
CA GLY A 74 -11.52 -5.61 13.23
C GLY A 74 -10.58 -4.59 13.84
N GLU A 75 -9.68 -4.03 13.03
CA GLU A 75 -8.63 -3.12 13.48
C GLU A 75 -8.38 -2.02 12.45
N HIS A 76 -7.70 -0.95 12.88
CA HIS A 76 -7.22 0.07 11.96
C HIS A 76 -6.11 -0.50 11.07
N ALA A 77 -6.10 -0.13 9.79
CA ALA A 77 -5.01 -0.49 8.89
C ALA A 77 -3.71 0.18 9.36
N PRO A 78 -2.64 -0.59 9.69
CA PRO A 78 -1.40 0.00 10.16
C PRO A 78 -0.55 0.61 9.05
N TRP A 79 -0.77 0.22 7.79
CA TRP A 79 0.08 0.62 6.67
C TRP A 79 -0.68 1.32 5.57
N LEU A 80 -0.03 2.37 5.02
CA LEU A 80 -0.43 3.04 3.80
C LEU A 80 0.62 2.73 2.73
N ILE A 81 0.22 2.23 1.58
CA ILE A 81 1.13 1.74 0.55
C ILE A 81 0.97 2.53 -0.74
N VAL A 82 2.11 2.99 -1.25
CA VAL A 82 2.22 3.73 -2.50
C VAL A 82 3.26 3.03 -3.38
N PRO A 83 2.96 2.70 -4.64
CA PRO A 83 3.99 2.25 -5.57
C PRO A 83 4.98 3.39 -5.85
N VAL A 84 6.23 3.05 -6.14
CA VAL A 84 7.31 4.03 -6.33
C VAL A 84 6.99 5.05 -7.42
N GLU A 85 6.25 4.66 -8.45
CA GLU A 85 5.84 5.52 -9.55
C GLU A 85 4.87 6.63 -9.11
N GLU A 86 4.16 6.43 -8.01
CA GLU A 86 3.23 7.41 -7.41
C GLU A 86 3.81 8.09 -6.17
N ALA A 87 5.02 7.70 -5.77
CA ALA A 87 5.66 8.27 -4.60
C ALA A 87 6.12 9.72 -4.83
N PRO A 88 6.22 10.52 -3.78
CA PRO A 88 6.80 11.85 -3.87
C PRO A 88 8.21 11.83 -4.48
N THR A 89 8.50 12.81 -5.32
CA THR A 89 9.79 12.91 -6.01
C THR A 89 10.81 13.77 -5.27
N ASN A 90 10.41 14.43 -4.19
CA ASN A 90 11.29 15.23 -3.37
C ASN A 90 11.13 14.89 -1.89
N TRP A 91 12.15 15.20 -1.12
CA TRP A 91 12.20 14.86 0.30
C TRP A 91 11.15 15.58 1.15
N GLY A 92 10.84 16.84 0.82
CA GLY A 92 9.85 17.62 1.55
C GLY A 92 8.46 16.97 1.49
N GLU A 93 8.04 16.55 0.31
CA GLU A 93 6.75 15.85 0.13
C GLU A 93 6.76 14.46 0.77
N ALA A 94 7.88 13.75 0.72
CA ALA A 94 8.01 12.45 1.40
C ALA A 94 7.86 12.60 2.92
N CYS A 95 8.51 13.60 3.50
CA CYS A 95 8.35 13.91 4.92
C CYS A 95 6.92 14.31 5.28
N LEU A 96 6.25 15.08 4.43
CA LEU A 96 4.84 15.43 4.62
C LEU A 96 3.95 14.19 4.61
N SER A 97 4.14 13.28 3.66
CA SER A 97 3.41 12.01 3.59
C SER A 97 3.58 11.17 4.85
N ALA A 98 4.81 11.05 5.34
CA ALA A 98 5.11 10.33 6.58
C ALA A 98 4.44 10.98 7.80
N ARG A 99 4.42 12.30 7.88
CA ARG A 99 3.75 13.04 8.96
C ARG A 99 2.24 12.86 8.93
N LEU A 100 1.63 12.92 7.75
CA LEU A 100 0.19 12.70 7.59
C LEU A 100 -0.19 11.27 7.98
N ALA A 101 0.60 10.29 7.60
CA ALA A 101 0.40 8.91 8.01
C ALA A 101 0.50 8.76 9.54
N ALA A 102 1.53 9.33 10.16
CA ALA A 102 1.73 9.28 11.61
C ALA A 102 0.57 9.93 12.38
N ASN A 103 -0.02 11.01 11.86
CA ASN A 103 -1.17 11.67 12.48
C ASN A 103 -2.43 10.78 12.57
N VAL A 104 -2.51 9.76 11.75
CA VAL A 104 -3.60 8.76 11.77
C VAL A 104 -3.13 7.39 12.25
N ASN A 105 -1.99 7.35 12.95
CA ASN A 105 -1.38 6.13 13.49
C ASN A 105 -1.09 5.07 12.43
N LYS A 106 -0.58 5.50 11.29
CA LYS A 106 -0.21 4.63 10.17
C LYS A 106 1.24 4.84 9.77
N LEU A 107 1.82 3.82 9.18
CA LEU A 107 3.16 3.86 8.60
C LEU A 107 3.04 4.00 7.08
N TRP A 108 3.77 4.94 6.52
CA TRP A 108 3.82 5.15 5.08
C TRP A 108 4.91 4.27 4.46
N LEU A 109 4.52 3.46 3.47
CA LEU A 109 5.40 2.54 2.77
C LEU A 109 5.42 2.84 1.27
N CYS A 110 6.63 2.92 0.71
CA CYS A 110 6.85 2.97 -0.73
C CYS A 110 7.24 1.58 -1.22
N ALA A 111 6.52 1.06 -2.20
CA ALA A 111 6.77 -0.24 -2.79
C ALA A 111 7.53 -0.09 -4.11
N SER A 112 8.62 -0.83 -4.26
CA SER A 112 9.41 -0.89 -5.48
C SER A 112 9.80 -2.33 -5.81
N VAL A 113 10.04 -2.61 -7.09
CA VAL A 113 10.51 -3.90 -7.56
C VAL A 113 11.99 -3.81 -7.94
N THR A 114 12.79 -4.79 -7.54
CA THR A 114 14.18 -4.89 -7.91
C THR A 114 14.34 -5.46 -9.33
N GLU A 115 15.54 -5.41 -9.88
CA GLU A 115 15.87 -6.05 -11.17
C GLU A 115 15.61 -7.55 -11.14
N SER A 116 15.79 -8.19 -9.98
CA SER A 116 15.50 -9.62 -9.77
C SER A 116 14.01 -9.93 -9.55
N LYS A 117 13.12 -8.95 -9.78
CA LYS A 117 11.66 -9.11 -9.61
C LYS A 117 11.19 -9.31 -8.17
N GLU A 118 11.99 -8.93 -7.20
CA GLU A 118 11.59 -8.93 -5.79
C GLU A 118 10.97 -7.60 -5.40
N TRP A 119 9.86 -7.65 -4.67
CA TRP A 119 9.23 -6.46 -4.11
C TRP A 119 9.91 -6.05 -2.81
N ARG A 120 10.16 -4.75 -2.70
CA ARG A 120 10.73 -4.12 -1.50
C ARG A 120 9.86 -2.98 -1.04
N TYR A 121 9.76 -2.84 0.27
CA TYR A 121 8.93 -1.83 0.93
C TYR A 121 9.83 -0.94 1.78
N LEU A 122 9.91 0.33 1.40
CA LEU A 122 10.65 1.34 2.14
C LEU A 122 9.70 2.10 3.04
N ALA A 123 9.93 2.05 4.35
CA ALA A 123 9.19 2.85 5.31
C ALA A 123 9.81 4.24 5.43
N ILE A 124 8.97 5.27 5.45
CA ILE A 124 9.37 6.61 5.83
C ILE A 124 8.63 6.96 7.11
N GLU A 125 9.38 7.11 8.19
CA GLU A 125 8.86 7.34 9.52
C GLU A 125 9.26 8.73 10.03
N ARG A 126 8.41 9.26 10.87
CA ARG A 126 8.76 10.42 11.70
C ARG A 126 9.65 9.94 12.85
N PRO A 127 10.75 10.62 13.16
CA PRO A 127 11.54 10.30 14.33
C PRO A 127 10.70 10.32 15.59
N PRO A 128 10.97 9.45 16.58
CA PRO A 128 10.31 9.49 17.88
C PRO A 128 10.42 10.89 18.53
N SER A 129 9.42 11.28 19.28
CA SER A 129 9.36 12.61 19.91
C SER A 129 10.50 12.86 20.91
N ASP A 130 11.05 11.81 21.48
CA ASP A 130 12.20 11.85 22.39
C ASP A 130 13.55 11.73 21.67
N SER A 131 13.54 11.66 20.35
CA SER A 131 14.73 11.54 19.53
C SER A 131 15.60 12.80 19.64
N ARG A 132 16.85 12.62 20.00
CA ARG A 132 17.86 13.68 20.03
C ARG A 132 18.17 14.29 18.67
N TRP A 133 17.74 13.61 17.63
CA TRP A 133 17.80 14.10 16.27
C TRP A 133 17.08 15.44 16.07
N THR A 134 16.02 15.69 16.83
CA THR A 134 15.22 16.91 16.70
C THR A 134 15.92 18.18 17.18
N ASN A 135 17.07 18.06 17.82
CA ASN A 135 17.75 19.22 18.40
C ASN A 135 19.28 19.09 18.39
N PRO A 136 19.92 18.83 17.23
CA PRO A 136 21.34 18.54 17.21
C PRO A 136 22.26 19.76 17.39
N VAL A 137 21.75 20.97 17.38
CA VAL A 137 22.57 22.19 17.15
C VAL A 137 22.32 23.32 18.14
N LYS A 138 21.75 23.08 19.29
CA LYS A 138 21.67 24.10 20.35
C LYS A 138 22.88 24.01 21.27
N HIS A 139 23.98 24.39 20.73
CA HIS A 139 25.20 24.56 21.52
C HIS A 139 25.58 26.03 21.56
#